data_6c71b5ce6df60defebd3a6d68b616e82
#
_entry.id   6c71b5ce6df60defebd3a6d68b616e82
#
_cell.length_a   1.000
_cell.length_b   1.000
_cell.length_c   1.000
_cell.angle_alpha   90.00
_cell.angle_beta   90.00
_cell.angle_gamma   90.00
#
_symmetry.space_group_name_H-M   'P 1'
#
loop_
_entity.id
_entity.type
_entity.pdbx_description
1 polymer ?
#
loop_
_entity_poly.entity_id
_entity_poly.type
_entity_poly.pdbx_seq_one_letter_code
_entity_poly.pdbx_strand_id
1 'polypeptide(L)'
;MSAQFGSWIGTGSAGTYTPTVDPALVDDPRFPALLAAAKGGVSFAGAVGIVTGASDPHSIGYRIALNLARGGASVVITGSRDLPKITATAEQLAAEAKAGRVLPAQVNQGDLPQIDALLDHLKGQNLAATHIFPFAAINHPALFSGIRPEDYARVFAVNVYGVYHLAAQHARRAPRNVPWYVCIPLSPNDGRLQGSGLYPASKQALRPIVVQGQNEIGDRRGGTYTGVEIAWTRSALMSKLDAGVAAARAEGLKVFETSDTADVCTLCGIPAAQALKGTVIDAGGGFGKVSPATMAKVLGGH
;
A
#
# COMPACT_ATOMS: atom_id res chain seq x y z
N MET A 1 19.67 -9.54 9.75
CA MET A 1 19.99 -10.13 8.43
C MET A 1 20.15 -8.99 7.43
N SER A 2 21.06 -9.10 6.47
CA SER A 2 21.21 -8.11 5.38
C SER A 2 20.06 -8.25 4.37
N ALA A 3 19.74 -7.15 3.64
CA ALA A 3 18.84 -7.21 2.51
C ALA A 3 19.38 -8.15 1.42
N GLN A 4 18.50 -8.88 0.74
CA GLN A 4 18.86 -9.76 -0.37
C GLN A 4 17.96 -9.46 -1.57
N PHE A 5 18.52 -9.55 -2.76
CA PHE A 5 17.86 -9.22 -4.01
C PHE A 5 17.95 -10.39 -4.99
N GLY A 6 16.84 -10.71 -5.63
CA GLY A 6 16.82 -11.68 -6.73
C GLY A 6 17.15 -11.03 -8.08
N SER A 7 16.82 -11.72 -9.15
CA SER A 7 16.90 -11.20 -10.51
C SER A 7 15.56 -10.64 -10.97
N TRP A 8 15.57 -9.76 -11.97
CA TRP A 8 14.36 -9.29 -12.64
C TRP A 8 13.67 -10.45 -13.37
N ILE A 9 12.36 -10.58 -13.16
CA ILE A 9 11.50 -11.62 -13.74
C ILE A 9 10.43 -10.94 -14.59
N GLY A 10 10.13 -11.47 -15.78
CA GLY A 10 9.15 -10.93 -16.71
C GLY A 10 9.76 -10.33 -17.97
N THR A 11 8.90 -9.89 -18.87
CA THR A 11 9.31 -9.47 -20.23
C THR A 11 9.86 -8.05 -20.29
N GLY A 12 9.53 -7.20 -19.33
CA GLY A 12 9.79 -5.76 -19.39
C GLY A 12 9.01 -5.03 -20.51
N SER A 13 8.03 -5.70 -21.13
CA SER A 13 7.24 -5.12 -22.21
C SER A 13 6.29 -4.03 -21.70
N ALA A 14 5.91 -3.12 -22.58
CA ALA A 14 4.85 -2.17 -22.34
C ALA A 14 3.51 -2.91 -22.12
N GLY A 15 2.63 -2.28 -21.38
CA GLY A 15 1.31 -2.80 -21.07
C GLY A 15 0.34 -1.70 -20.72
N THR A 16 -0.91 -2.07 -20.51
CA THR A 16 -1.97 -1.17 -20.10
C THR A 16 -2.75 -1.79 -18.95
N TYR A 17 -2.85 -1.06 -17.87
CA TYR A 17 -3.68 -1.39 -16.72
C TYR A 17 -5.01 -0.66 -16.81
N THR A 18 -6.11 -1.35 -16.59
CA THR A 18 -7.46 -0.76 -16.49
C THR A 18 -8.04 -1.09 -15.13
N PRO A 19 -8.40 -0.10 -14.31
CA PRO A 19 -9.04 -0.34 -13.02
C PRO A 19 -10.43 -0.95 -13.19
N THR A 20 -10.83 -1.80 -12.25
CA THR A 20 -12.12 -2.51 -12.26
C THR A 20 -12.98 -2.17 -11.05
N VAL A 21 -12.48 -1.35 -10.14
CA VAL A 21 -13.20 -0.98 -8.91
C VAL A 21 -14.52 -0.29 -9.22
N ASP A 22 -15.58 -0.71 -8.53
CA ASP A 22 -16.88 -0.03 -8.57
C ASP A 22 -16.76 1.34 -7.88
N PRO A 23 -16.99 2.47 -8.58
CA PRO A 23 -16.91 3.79 -7.97
C PRO A 23 -17.89 3.98 -6.82
N ALA A 24 -18.99 3.23 -6.77
CA ALA A 24 -19.96 3.30 -5.66
C ALA A 24 -19.40 2.78 -4.32
N LEU A 25 -18.30 2.04 -4.34
CA LEU A 25 -17.61 1.62 -3.12
C LEU A 25 -16.89 2.77 -2.42
N VAL A 26 -16.33 3.74 -3.18
CA VAL A 26 -15.48 4.80 -2.66
C VAL A 26 -16.32 6.02 -2.30
N ASP A 27 -16.24 6.47 -1.06
CA ASP A 27 -17.05 7.60 -0.56
C ASP A 27 -16.45 8.97 -0.93
N ASP A 28 -15.20 9.04 -1.36
CA ASP A 28 -14.53 10.29 -1.70
C ASP A 28 -15.10 10.89 -3.00
N PRO A 29 -15.64 12.14 -2.97
CA PRO A 29 -16.26 12.77 -4.15
C PRO A 29 -15.27 13.07 -5.29
N ARG A 30 -13.96 13.02 -5.04
CA ARG A 30 -12.91 13.25 -6.05
C ARG A 30 -12.55 11.99 -6.80
N PHE A 31 -12.87 10.81 -6.26
CA PHE A 31 -12.49 9.52 -6.83
C PHE A 31 -13.07 9.27 -8.23
N PRO A 32 -14.33 9.62 -8.55
CA PRO A 32 -14.87 9.45 -9.90
C PRO A 32 -14.05 10.15 -10.99
N ALA A 33 -13.49 11.34 -10.71
CA ALA A 33 -12.64 12.05 -11.67
C ALA A 33 -11.31 11.30 -11.90
N LEU A 34 -10.74 10.73 -10.83
CA LEU A 34 -9.52 9.93 -10.90
C LEU A 34 -9.74 8.64 -11.71
N LEU A 35 -10.87 7.96 -11.47
CA LEU A 35 -11.27 6.77 -12.21
C LEU A 35 -11.54 7.09 -13.70
N ALA A 36 -12.21 8.21 -13.99
CA ALA A 36 -12.46 8.65 -15.36
C ALA A 36 -11.16 8.90 -16.14
N ALA A 37 -10.13 9.45 -15.49
CA ALA A 37 -8.83 9.67 -16.10
C ALA A 37 -8.11 8.35 -16.48
N ALA A 38 -8.47 7.24 -15.84
CA ALA A 38 -7.93 5.91 -16.10
C ALA A 38 -8.81 5.05 -17.03
N LYS A 39 -9.97 5.55 -17.47
CA LYS A 39 -10.97 4.77 -18.24
C LYS A 39 -10.43 4.20 -19.56
N GLY A 40 -9.50 4.90 -20.19
CA GLY A 40 -8.83 4.47 -21.44
C GLY A 40 -7.65 3.52 -21.18
N GLY A 41 -7.41 3.15 -19.94
CA GLY A 41 -6.24 2.40 -19.51
C GLY A 41 -5.05 3.31 -19.16
N VAL A 42 -4.19 2.82 -18.28
CA VAL A 42 -3.01 3.53 -17.76
C VAL A 42 -1.76 2.76 -18.16
N SER A 43 -0.80 3.46 -18.76
CA SER A 43 0.54 2.92 -18.96
C SER A 43 1.47 3.39 -17.86
N PHE A 44 2.21 2.45 -17.28
CA PHE A 44 3.31 2.68 -16.36
C PHE A 44 4.67 2.35 -16.99
N ALA A 45 4.74 2.34 -18.33
CA ALA A 45 5.99 2.10 -19.04
C ALA A 45 7.06 3.14 -18.64
N GLY A 46 8.24 2.65 -18.30
CA GLY A 46 9.34 3.47 -17.78
C GLY A 46 9.24 3.80 -16.28
N ALA A 47 8.12 3.52 -15.62
CA ALA A 47 8.01 3.68 -14.18
C ALA A 47 8.78 2.58 -13.43
N VAL A 48 9.30 2.95 -12.25
CA VAL A 48 9.89 2.01 -11.27
C VAL A 48 9.08 2.10 -9.98
N GLY A 49 8.37 1.02 -9.65
CA GLY A 49 7.55 0.93 -8.44
C GLY A 49 8.26 0.16 -7.33
N ILE A 50 8.15 0.63 -6.09
CA ILE A 50 8.48 -0.14 -4.88
C ILE A 50 7.19 -0.39 -4.13
N VAL A 51 6.85 -1.67 -3.94
CA VAL A 51 5.66 -2.08 -3.18
C VAL A 51 6.10 -2.99 -2.05
N THR A 52 6.00 -2.50 -0.82
CA THR A 52 6.32 -3.31 0.35
C THR A 52 5.10 -4.13 0.80
N GLY A 53 5.34 -5.27 1.48
CA GLY A 53 4.25 -6.16 1.89
C GLY A 53 3.53 -6.85 0.74
N ALA A 54 4.23 -7.05 -0.39
CA ALA A 54 3.68 -7.64 -1.61
C ALA A 54 4.07 -9.13 -1.78
N SER A 55 4.66 -9.75 -0.77
CA SER A 55 5.12 -11.15 -0.82
C SER A 55 4.03 -12.20 -0.55
N ASP A 56 2.77 -11.80 -0.50
CA ASP A 56 1.61 -12.66 -0.34
C ASP A 56 0.58 -12.34 -1.43
N PRO A 57 0.17 -13.32 -2.28
CA PRO A 57 -0.80 -13.11 -3.37
C PRO A 57 -2.17 -12.57 -2.92
N HIS A 58 -2.52 -12.76 -1.64
CA HIS A 58 -3.76 -12.26 -1.04
C HIS A 58 -3.62 -10.88 -0.40
N SER A 59 -2.45 -10.24 -0.53
CA SER A 59 -2.22 -8.90 0.01
C SER A 59 -2.65 -7.80 -0.98
N ILE A 60 -3.01 -6.64 -0.42
CA ILE A 60 -3.25 -5.41 -1.21
C ILE A 60 -1.97 -5.03 -1.98
N GLY A 61 -0.80 -5.17 -1.32
CA GLY A 61 0.49 -4.86 -1.95
C GLY A 61 0.76 -5.70 -3.20
N TYR A 62 0.44 -7.00 -3.19
CA TYR A 62 0.56 -7.84 -4.38
C TYR A 62 -0.31 -7.33 -5.54
N ARG A 63 -1.57 -6.98 -5.26
CA ARG A 63 -2.49 -6.47 -6.28
C ARG A 63 -2.05 -5.11 -6.84
N ILE A 64 -1.51 -4.21 -6.01
CA ILE A 64 -0.90 -2.95 -6.49
C ILE A 64 0.29 -3.26 -7.41
N ALA A 65 1.19 -4.15 -6.98
CA ALA A 65 2.34 -4.55 -7.79
C ALA A 65 1.92 -5.16 -9.13
N LEU A 66 0.88 -5.99 -9.13
CA LEU A 66 0.29 -6.57 -10.34
C LEU A 66 -0.27 -5.50 -11.28
N ASN A 67 -0.98 -4.51 -10.76
CA ASN A 67 -1.54 -3.40 -11.54
C ASN A 67 -0.43 -2.58 -12.21
N LEU A 68 0.63 -2.24 -11.47
CA LEU A 68 1.80 -1.54 -12.01
C LEU A 68 2.49 -2.35 -13.10
N ALA A 69 2.72 -3.65 -12.86
CA ALA A 69 3.36 -4.53 -13.82
C ALA A 69 2.51 -4.72 -15.09
N ARG A 70 1.17 -4.88 -14.96
CA ARG A 70 0.25 -4.89 -16.11
C ARG A 70 0.33 -3.62 -16.94
N GLY A 71 0.56 -2.49 -16.30
CA GLY A 71 0.83 -1.21 -16.97
C GLY A 71 2.23 -1.06 -17.57
N GLY A 72 3.09 -2.08 -17.46
CA GLY A 72 4.44 -2.09 -18.03
C GLY A 72 5.54 -1.54 -17.13
N ALA A 73 5.29 -1.34 -15.83
CA ALA A 73 6.31 -0.88 -14.89
C ALA A 73 7.38 -1.94 -14.58
N SER A 74 8.54 -1.47 -14.13
CA SER A 74 9.50 -2.29 -13.38
C SER A 74 9.12 -2.23 -11.90
N VAL A 75 8.73 -3.35 -11.28
CA VAL A 75 8.18 -3.36 -9.92
C VAL A 75 9.08 -4.16 -8.98
N VAL A 76 9.46 -3.55 -7.88
CA VAL A 76 10.11 -4.24 -6.77
C VAL A 76 9.05 -4.66 -5.76
N ILE A 77 8.95 -5.94 -5.48
CA ILE A 77 8.13 -6.45 -4.37
C ILE A 77 9.02 -6.82 -3.19
N THR A 78 8.61 -6.42 -1.99
CA THR A 78 9.38 -6.75 -0.80
C THR A 78 8.58 -7.56 0.20
N GLY A 79 9.31 -8.31 1.02
CA GLY A 79 8.80 -9.03 2.17
C GLY A 79 9.92 -9.34 3.17
N SER A 80 9.55 -9.69 4.40
CA SER A 80 10.50 -10.11 5.45
C SER A 80 10.78 -11.61 5.44
N ARG A 81 10.08 -12.38 4.58
CA ARG A 81 10.28 -13.82 4.40
C ARG A 81 11.60 -14.08 3.67
N ASP A 82 12.00 -15.35 3.61
CA ASP A 82 13.14 -15.78 2.82
C ASP A 82 12.98 -15.48 1.32
N LEU A 83 14.07 -15.10 0.67
CA LEU A 83 14.08 -14.68 -0.72
C LEU A 83 13.45 -15.70 -1.69
N PRO A 84 13.67 -17.03 -1.57
CA PRO A 84 13.01 -18.01 -2.43
C PRO A 84 11.49 -17.92 -2.47
N LYS A 85 10.84 -17.67 -1.31
CA LYS A 85 9.37 -17.51 -1.25
C LYS A 85 8.91 -16.22 -1.92
N ILE A 86 9.67 -15.14 -1.77
CA ILE A 86 9.38 -13.87 -2.44
C ILE A 86 9.57 -14.03 -3.95
N THR A 87 10.60 -14.78 -4.38
CA THR A 87 10.87 -15.08 -5.79
C THR A 87 9.72 -15.86 -6.43
N ALA A 88 9.21 -16.90 -5.77
CA ALA A 88 8.05 -17.64 -6.27
C ALA A 88 6.80 -16.73 -6.41
N THR A 89 6.60 -15.80 -5.49
CA THR A 89 5.54 -14.79 -5.59
C THR A 89 5.77 -13.83 -6.77
N ALA A 90 7.03 -13.44 -7.02
CA ALA A 90 7.37 -12.58 -8.16
C ALA A 90 7.16 -13.28 -9.51
N GLU A 91 7.46 -14.57 -9.58
CA GLU A 91 7.20 -15.40 -10.77
C GLU A 91 5.70 -15.49 -11.07
N GLN A 92 4.89 -15.77 -10.05
CA GLN A 92 3.44 -15.76 -10.18
C GLN A 92 2.93 -14.39 -10.66
N LEU A 93 3.40 -13.30 -10.06
CA LEU A 93 2.99 -11.95 -10.42
C LEU A 93 3.37 -11.61 -11.86
N ALA A 94 4.59 -11.92 -12.29
CA ALA A 94 5.05 -11.69 -13.65
C ALA A 94 4.22 -12.49 -14.68
N ALA A 95 3.87 -13.74 -14.36
CA ALA A 95 3.03 -14.58 -15.20
C ALA A 95 1.60 -14.03 -15.34
N GLU A 96 1.01 -13.50 -14.24
CA GLU A 96 -0.31 -12.87 -14.25
C GLU A 96 -0.29 -11.51 -14.96
N ALA A 97 0.77 -10.73 -14.83
CA ALA A 97 0.87 -9.40 -15.42
C ALA A 97 1.01 -9.44 -16.93
N LYS A 98 1.79 -10.37 -17.47
CA LYS A 98 2.12 -10.53 -18.90
C LYS A 98 2.85 -9.31 -19.51
N ALA A 99 3.17 -8.31 -18.71
CA ALA A 99 3.87 -7.09 -19.07
C ALA A 99 4.76 -6.64 -17.91
N GLY A 100 5.62 -5.62 -18.14
CA GLY A 100 6.53 -5.17 -17.10
C GLY A 100 7.53 -6.23 -16.65
N ARG A 101 8.18 -5.97 -15.52
CA ARG A 101 9.09 -6.92 -14.87
C ARG A 101 9.07 -6.75 -13.35
N VAL A 102 9.42 -7.80 -12.62
CA VAL A 102 9.33 -7.85 -11.16
C VAL A 102 10.68 -8.21 -10.56
N LEU A 103 11.11 -7.47 -9.54
CA LEU A 103 12.29 -7.77 -8.74
C LEU A 103 11.86 -8.24 -7.36
N PRO A 104 12.11 -9.50 -6.96
CA PRO A 104 11.91 -9.94 -5.60
C PRO A 104 13.04 -9.42 -4.70
N ALA A 105 12.68 -8.86 -3.54
CA ALA A 105 13.64 -8.37 -2.57
C ALA A 105 13.26 -8.78 -1.15
N GLN A 106 14.17 -9.43 -0.43
CA GLN A 106 14.03 -9.70 0.99
C GLN A 106 14.44 -8.44 1.75
N VAL A 107 13.45 -7.65 2.11
CA VAL A 107 13.59 -6.40 2.85
C VAL A 107 12.52 -6.34 3.93
N ASN A 108 12.95 -6.25 5.18
CA ASN A 108 12.06 -5.95 6.30
C ASN A 108 11.87 -4.42 6.38
N GLN A 109 10.65 -3.94 6.16
CA GLN A 109 10.33 -2.51 6.23
C GLN A 109 10.67 -1.88 7.60
N GLY A 110 10.67 -2.66 8.68
CA GLY A 110 11.05 -2.19 10.01
C GLY A 110 12.57 -2.10 10.24
N ASP A 111 13.39 -2.53 9.29
CA ASP A 111 14.85 -2.45 9.33
C ASP A 111 15.31 -1.35 8.37
N LEU A 112 15.55 -0.16 8.91
CA LEU A 112 15.84 1.03 8.10
C LEU A 112 17.08 0.88 7.20
N PRO A 113 18.20 0.29 7.66
CA PRO A 113 19.34 -0.04 6.79
C PRO A 113 18.96 -0.92 5.58
N GLN A 114 18.02 -1.84 5.70
CA GLN A 114 17.59 -2.65 4.55
C GLN A 114 16.81 -1.82 3.52
N ILE A 115 16.07 -0.81 3.95
CA ILE A 115 15.40 0.16 3.05
C ILE A 115 16.45 0.96 2.28
N ASP A 116 17.50 1.46 2.97
CA ASP A 116 18.58 2.17 2.30
C ASP A 116 19.32 1.29 1.31
N ALA A 117 19.63 0.04 1.67
CA ALA A 117 20.25 -0.94 0.77
C ALA A 117 19.39 -1.21 -0.49
N LEU A 118 18.06 -1.27 -0.36
CA LEU A 118 17.15 -1.41 -1.50
C LEU A 118 17.25 -0.21 -2.45
N LEU A 119 17.20 1.00 -1.92
CA LEU A 119 17.27 2.21 -2.73
C LEU A 119 18.65 2.36 -3.41
N ASP A 120 19.72 1.99 -2.73
CA ASP A 120 21.08 2.01 -3.28
C ASP A 120 21.29 0.89 -4.32
N HIS A 121 20.66 -0.29 -4.14
CA HIS A 121 20.66 -1.35 -5.15
C HIS A 121 20.02 -0.89 -6.46
N LEU A 122 18.85 -0.23 -6.39
CA LEU A 122 18.21 0.33 -7.58
C LEU A 122 19.06 1.41 -8.24
N LYS A 123 19.64 2.31 -7.44
CA LYS A 123 20.58 3.33 -7.95
C LYS A 123 21.77 2.71 -8.67
N GLY A 124 22.33 1.64 -8.13
CA GLY A 124 23.43 0.88 -8.76
C GLY A 124 23.06 0.28 -10.13
N GLN A 125 21.77 0.06 -10.37
CA GLN A 125 21.22 -0.38 -11.66
C GLN A 125 20.78 0.78 -12.57
N ASN A 126 21.09 2.03 -12.22
CA ASN A 126 20.60 3.25 -12.88
C ASN A 126 19.07 3.36 -12.91
N LEU A 127 18.40 2.82 -11.90
CA LEU A 127 16.95 2.91 -11.72
C LEU A 127 16.63 3.88 -10.59
N ALA A 128 15.68 4.78 -10.84
CA ALA A 128 15.14 5.67 -9.82
C ALA A 128 13.65 5.33 -9.62
N ALA A 129 13.28 5.00 -8.40
CA ALA A 129 11.89 4.72 -8.09
C ALA A 129 11.03 5.98 -8.33
N THR A 130 9.89 5.78 -9.00
CA THR A 130 8.90 6.82 -9.28
C THR A 130 7.59 6.59 -8.55
N HIS A 131 7.34 5.37 -8.07
CA HIS A 131 6.10 5.00 -7.40
C HIS A 131 6.40 4.23 -6.11
N ILE A 132 5.94 4.74 -4.99
CA ILE A 132 6.20 4.16 -3.67
C ILE A 132 4.88 3.80 -2.99
N PHE A 133 4.74 2.53 -2.63
CA PHE A 133 3.60 1.96 -1.92
C PHE A 133 4.09 1.20 -0.68
N PRO A 134 4.22 1.87 0.49
CA PRO A 134 4.73 1.26 1.72
C PRO A 134 3.63 0.48 2.45
N PHE A 135 3.20 -0.64 1.87
CA PHE A 135 2.03 -1.42 2.32
C PHE A 135 2.34 -2.54 3.30
N ALA A 136 3.61 -2.79 3.64
CA ALA A 136 3.93 -3.73 4.71
C ALA A 136 3.37 -3.22 6.04
N ALA A 137 2.65 -4.09 6.74
CA ALA A 137 2.09 -3.78 8.05
C ALA A 137 2.05 -5.03 8.93
N ILE A 138 2.17 -4.82 10.23
CA ILE A 138 1.95 -5.82 11.27
C ILE A 138 0.60 -5.51 11.92
N ASN A 139 -0.30 -6.51 11.93
CA ASN A 139 -1.43 -6.51 12.84
C ASN A 139 -0.97 -6.95 14.24
N HIS A 140 -1.55 -6.36 15.28
CA HIS A 140 -1.20 -6.65 16.65
C HIS A 140 -2.49 -6.79 17.47
N PRO A 141 -3.19 -7.93 17.36
CA PRO A 141 -4.42 -8.16 18.12
C PRO A 141 -4.10 -8.26 19.61
N ALA A 142 -4.54 -7.28 20.38
CA ALA A 142 -4.40 -7.23 21.84
C ALA A 142 -5.44 -6.29 22.44
N LEU A 143 -5.88 -6.58 23.65
CA LEU A 143 -6.58 -5.59 24.46
C LEU A 143 -5.60 -4.50 24.89
N PHE A 144 -6.12 -3.29 25.16
CA PHE A 144 -5.30 -2.15 25.56
C PHE A 144 -4.40 -2.46 26.78
N SER A 145 -4.95 -3.17 27.76
CA SER A 145 -4.22 -3.58 28.97
C SER A 145 -3.20 -4.71 28.74
N GLY A 146 -3.25 -5.37 27.59
CA GLY A 146 -2.36 -6.48 27.24
C GLY A 146 -1.18 -6.09 26.36
N ILE A 147 -1.02 -4.80 26.04
CA ILE A 147 0.09 -4.30 25.22
C ILE A 147 1.37 -4.31 26.05
N ARG A 148 2.44 -4.92 25.52
CA ARG A 148 3.73 -5.03 26.18
C ARG A 148 4.75 -4.05 25.58
N PRO A 149 5.80 -3.67 26.32
CA PRO A 149 6.83 -2.73 25.83
C PRO A 149 7.46 -3.13 24.50
N GLU A 150 7.77 -4.43 24.30
CA GLU A 150 8.36 -4.94 23.07
C GLU A 150 7.44 -4.83 21.84
N ASP A 151 6.13 -4.80 22.05
CA ASP A 151 5.14 -4.66 20.97
C ASP A 151 5.21 -3.28 20.32
N TYR A 152 5.48 -2.23 21.12
CA TYR A 152 5.66 -0.87 20.59
C TYR A 152 6.80 -0.82 19.58
N ALA A 153 7.99 -1.29 19.96
CA ALA A 153 9.15 -1.27 19.07
C ALA A 153 8.88 -2.03 17.78
N ARG A 154 8.30 -3.23 17.87
CA ARG A 154 8.01 -4.10 16.73
C ARG A 154 6.96 -3.51 15.79
N VAL A 155 5.82 -3.06 16.31
CA VAL A 155 4.72 -2.55 15.50
C VAL A 155 5.08 -1.20 14.87
N PHE A 156 5.65 -0.28 15.64
CA PHE A 156 6.02 1.04 15.14
C PHE A 156 7.20 0.98 14.18
N ALA A 157 8.17 0.07 14.37
CA ALA A 157 9.25 -0.10 13.42
C ALA A 157 8.73 -0.36 12.00
N VAL A 158 7.80 -1.30 11.83
CA VAL A 158 7.25 -1.65 10.52
C VAL A 158 6.19 -0.65 10.06
N ASN A 159 5.19 -0.36 10.92
CA ASN A 159 4.01 0.38 10.49
C ASN A 159 4.24 1.89 10.38
N VAL A 160 5.26 2.43 11.08
CA VAL A 160 5.49 3.87 11.16
C VAL A 160 6.88 4.24 10.67
N TYR A 161 7.93 3.81 11.39
CA TYR A 161 9.30 4.29 11.11
C TYR A 161 9.77 3.88 9.72
N GLY A 162 9.50 2.65 9.31
CA GLY A 162 9.83 2.17 7.95
C GLY A 162 9.10 2.94 6.86
N VAL A 163 7.83 3.30 7.07
CA VAL A 163 7.06 4.11 6.11
C VAL A 163 7.64 5.51 5.99
N TYR A 164 7.91 6.20 7.13
CA TYR A 164 8.55 7.51 7.14
C TYR A 164 9.92 7.47 6.48
N HIS A 165 10.74 6.48 6.85
CA HIS A 165 12.10 6.36 6.32
C HIS A 165 12.08 6.12 4.80
N LEU A 166 11.28 5.17 4.32
CA LEU A 166 11.19 4.90 2.88
C LEU A 166 10.72 6.14 2.11
N ALA A 167 9.68 6.83 2.58
CA ALA A 167 9.18 8.05 1.96
C ALA A 167 10.23 9.17 1.92
N ALA A 168 10.94 9.40 3.04
CA ALA A 168 11.95 10.45 3.15
C ALA A 168 13.21 10.13 2.33
N GLN A 169 13.71 8.89 2.39
CA GLN A 169 14.91 8.47 1.66
C GLN A 169 14.65 8.38 0.16
N HIS A 170 13.44 7.94 -0.25
CA HIS A 170 13.03 8.01 -1.63
C HIS A 170 13.05 9.46 -2.14
N ALA A 171 12.42 10.39 -1.43
CA ALA A 171 12.34 11.80 -1.83
C ALA A 171 13.72 12.46 -2.04
N ARG A 172 14.75 12.04 -1.29
CA ARG A 172 16.14 12.48 -1.50
C ARG A 172 16.76 11.96 -2.77
N ARG A 173 16.35 10.75 -3.22
CA ARG A 173 16.87 10.01 -4.38
C ARG A 173 15.98 10.10 -5.61
N ALA A 174 14.78 10.65 -5.46
CA ALA A 174 13.79 10.76 -6.53
C ALA A 174 14.32 11.54 -7.73
N PRO A 175 13.93 11.17 -8.96
CA PRO A 175 14.33 11.88 -10.16
C PRO A 175 13.78 13.32 -10.12
N ARG A 176 14.56 14.29 -10.61
CA ARG A 176 14.20 15.71 -10.56
C ARG A 176 13.25 16.15 -11.70
N ASN A 177 13.28 15.43 -12.81
CA ASN A 177 12.62 15.84 -14.05
C ASN A 177 11.47 14.92 -14.46
N VAL A 178 11.08 14.01 -13.56
CA VAL A 178 10.00 13.05 -13.78
C VAL A 178 9.07 13.09 -12.56
N PRO A 179 7.75 13.18 -12.74
CA PRO A 179 6.82 13.07 -11.63
C PRO A 179 6.99 11.75 -10.87
N TRP A 180 6.85 11.81 -9.56
CA TRP A 180 6.88 10.63 -8.70
C TRP A 180 5.76 10.68 -7.66
N TYR A 181 5.36 9.51 -7.15
CA TYR A 181 4.15 9.33 -6.36
C TYR A 181 4.43 8.48 -5.13
N VAL A 182 3.88 8.89 -4.00
CA VAL A 182 3.91 8.14 -2.73
C VAL A 182 2.47 7.99 -2.23
N CYS A 183 1.98 6.78 -2.16
CA CYS A 183 0.65 6.47 -1.64
C CYS A 183 0.77 5.88 -0.23
N ILE A 184 0.30 6.60 0.78
CA ILE A 184 0.39 6.20 2.19
C ILE A 184 -0.86 5.42 2.61
N PRO A 185 -0.72 4.16 3.06
CA PRO A 185 -1.84 3.34 3.50
C PRO A 185 -2.28 3.73 4.91
N LEU A 186 -3.36 4.47 5.01
CA LEU A 186 -4.02 4.84 6.26
C LEU A 186 -5.12 3.84 6.62
N SER A 187 -5.76 4.04 7.74
CA SER A 187 -6.90 3.23 8.21
C SER A 187 -7.93 4.11 8.89
N PRO A 188 -9.22 3.90 8.65
CA PRO A 188 -10.28 4.55 9.39
C PRO A 188 -10.44 4.01 10.82
N ASN A 189 -9.72 2.94 11.18
CA ASN A 189 -9.72 2.42 12.55
C ASN A 189 -9.00 3.40 13.48
N ASP A 190 -9.78 4.07 14.30
CA ASP A 190 -9.33 5.04 15.30
C ASP A 190 -9.29 4.48 16.74
N GLY A 191 -9.37 3.14 16.86
CA GLY A 191 -9.39 2.43 18.15
C GLY A 191 -10.77 1.91 18.57
N ARG A 192 -11.84 2.17 17.80
CA ARG A 192 -13.20 1.66 18.08
C ARG A 192 -13.29 0.14 17.98
N LEU A 193 -12.43 -0.48 17.18
CA LEU A 193 -12.33 -1.94 17.10
C LEU A 193 -11.62 -2.46 18.34
N GLN A 194 -12.40 -3.10 19.25
CA GLN A 194 -11.83 -3.77 20.41
C GLN A 194 -10.80 -4.82 19.99
N GLY A 195 -9.72 -4.93 20.73
CA GLY A 195 -8.66 -5.90 20.45
C GLY A 195 -7.72 -5.52 19.29
N SER A 196 -7.78 -4.30 18.77
CA SER A 196 -6.90 -3.84 17.70
C SER A 196 -5.45 -3.54 18.13
N GLY A 197 -5.15 -3.57 19.43
CA GLY A 197 -3.82 -3.30 19.97
C GLY A 197 -3.23 -1.97 19.52
N LEU A 198 -2.01 -1.99 19.01
CA LEU A 198 -1.29 -0.81 18.54
C LEU A 198 -1.57 -0.43 17.09
N TYR A 199 -2.32 -1.24 16.34
CA TYR A 199 -2.55 -1.01 14.91
C TYR A 199 -3.20 0.36 14.65
N PRO A 200 -4.31 0.77 15.34
CA PRO A 200 -4.92 2.07 15.11
C PRO A 200 -3.95 3.23 15.33
N ALA A 201 -3.26 3.24 16.47
CA ALA A 201 -2.28 4.29 16.80
C ALA A 201 -1.18 4.39 15.74
N SER A 202 -0.67 3.23 15.27
CA SER A 202 0.37 3.20 14.24
C SER A 202 -0.12 3.75 12.89
N LYS A 203 -1.37 3.51 12.52
CA LYS A 203 -1.94 4.01 11.26
C LYS A 203 -2.28 5.50 11.33
N GLN A 204 -2.78 5.99 12.46
CA GLN A 204 -3.02 7.42 12.66
C GLN A 204 -1.71 8.22 12.66
N ALA A 205 -0.61 7.67 13.16
CA ALA A 205 0.71 8.29 13.12
C ALA A 205 1.26 8.56 11.70
N LEU A 206 0.68 7.93 10.67
CA LEU A 206 1.10 8.13 9.27
C LEU A 206 0.43 9.36 8.59
N ARG A 207 -0.67 9.88 9.13
CA ARG A 207 -1.39 11.01 8.50
C ARG A 207 -0.51 12.24 8.24
N PRO A 208 0.38 12.65 9.15
CA PRO A 208 1.26 13.81 8.90
C PRO A 208 2.16 13.63 7.68
N ILE A 209 2.58 12.41 7.32
CA ILE A 209 3.47 12.18 6.16
C ILE A 209 2.85 12.74 4.88
N VAL A 210 1.53 12.62 4.72
CA VAL A 210 0.83 13.04 3.50
C VAL A 210 0.98 14.55 3.30
N VAL A 211 0.68 15.33 4.34
CA VAL A 211 0.72 16.79 4.26
C VAL A 211 2.17 17.30 4.35
N GLN A 212 2.95 16.80 5.31
CA GLN A 212 4.32 17.22 5.53
C GLN A 212 5.22 16.85 4.35
N GLY A 213 5.11 15.61 3.86
CA GLY A 213 5.87 15.15 2.69
C GLY A 213 5.55 15.98 1.44
N GLN A 214 4.27 16.35 1.23
CA GLN A 214 3.89 17.21 0.12
C GLN A 214 4.50 18.61 0.27
N ASN A 215 4.27 19.28 1.39
CA ASN A 215 4.69 20.67 1.60
C ASN A 215 6.22 20.85 1.62
N GLU A 216 6.93 19.94 2.27
CA GLU A 216 8.38 20.09 2.44
C GLU A 216 9.18 19.61 1.23
N ILE A 217 8.70 18.58 0.51
CA ILE A 217 9.47 17.92 -0.53
C ILE A 217 8.70 17.82 -1.83
N GLY A 218 7.45 17.36 -1.82
CA GLY A 218 6.65 17.09 -3.02
C GLY A 218 6.55 18.32 -3.92
N ASP A 219 6.13 19.44 -3.38
CA ASP A 219 5.95 20.70 -4.13
C ASP A 219 7.27 21.23 -4.71
N ARG A 220 8.40 20.95 -4.07
CA ARG A 220 9.72 21.41 -4.53
C ARG A 220 10.37 20.48 -5.57
N ARG A 221 9.94 19.24 -5.64
CA ARG A 221 10.61 18.17 -6.42
C ARG A 221 9.71 17.43 -7.40
N GLY A 222 8.49 17.93 -7.62
CA GLY A 222 7.55 17.30 -8.55
C GLY A 222 6.93 16.01 -8.02
N GLY A 223 6.93 15.81 -6.72
CA GLY A 223 6.34 14.65 -6.07
C GLY A 223 4.89 14.85 -5.68
N THR A 224 4.15 13.76 -5.61
CA THR A 224 2.77 13.71 -5.13
C THR A 224 2.68 12.74 -3.97
N TYR A 225 2.32 13.25 -2.80
CA TYR A 225 1.95 12.46 -1.64
C TYR A 225 0.44 12.41 -1.53
N THR A 226 -0.11 11.20 -1.50
CA THR A 226 -1.54 10.95 -1.22
C THR A 226 -1.66 9.93 -0.10
N GLY A 227 -2.71 10.05 0.71
CA GLY A 227 -3.10 9.01 1.65
C GLY A 227 -4.36 8.30 1.13
N VAL A 228 -4.54 7.04 1.51
CA VAL A 228 -5.80 6.31 1.31
C VAL A 228 -6.23 5.72 2.64
N GLU A 229 -7.37 6.14 3.15
CA GLU A 229 -8.04 5.45 4.26
C GLU A 229 -8.65 4.17 3.74
N ILE A 230 -7.94 3.07 3.98
CA ILE A 230 -8.30 1.74 3.48
C ILE A 230 -9.47 1.20 4.29
N ALA A 231 -10.58 0.98 3.61
CA ALA A 231 -11.81 0.40 4.13
C ALA A 231 -11.67 -1.07 4.58
N TRP A 232 -12.79 -1.67 4.97
CA TRP A 232 -12.89 -3.10 5.18
C TRP A 232 -12.50 -3.83 3.90
N THR A 233 -11.31 -4.43 3.91
CA THR A 233 -10.77 -5.13 2.74
C THR A 233 -10.51 -6.58 3.10
N ARG A 234 -11.05 -7.50 2.29
CA ARG A 234 -10.75 -8.94 2.39
C ARG A 234 -9.31 -9.20 1.98
N SER A 235 -8.37 -8.96 2.89
CA SER A 235 -6.94 -9.13 2.66
C SER A 235 -6.36 -10.21 3.56
N ALA A 236 -5.13 -10.66 3.27
CA ALA A 236 -4.39 -11.61 4.10
C ALA A 236 -4.32 -11.18 5.58
N LEU A 237 -4.29 -9.89 5.86
CA LEU A 237 -4.29 -9.34 7.22
C LEU A 237 -5.61 -9.58 7.96
N MET A 238 -6.72 -9.74 7.21
CA MET A 238 -8.10 -9.90 7.70
C MET A 238 -8.65 -11.31 7.46
N SER A 239 -7.85 -12.24 6.97
CA SER A 239 -8.30 -13.59 6.55
C SER A 239 -8.97 -14.43 7.64
N LYS A 240 -8.74 -14.10 8.91
CA LYS A 240 -9.41 -14.75 10.05
C LYS A 240 -10.82 -14.21 10.35
N LEU A 241 -11.30 -13.21 9.59
CA LEU A 241 -12.55 -12.50 9.83
C LEU A 241 -13.60 -12.72 8.73
N ASP A 242 -13.59 -13.86 8.02
CA ASP A 242 -14.58 -14.13 6.95
C ASP A 242 -16.02 -14.09 7.48
N ALA A 243 -16.27 -14.56 8.70
CA ALA A 243 -17.58 -14.41 9.34
C ALA A 243 -17.94 -12.93 9.58
N GLY A 244 -16.96 -12.11 9.96
CA GLY A 244 -17.13 -10.67 10.14
C GLY A 244 -17.43 -9.93 8.83
N VAL A 245 -16.92 -10.41 7.70
CA VAL A 245 -17.23 -9.85 6.36
C VAL A 245 -18.70 -10.03 6.02
N ALA A 246 -19.26 -11.22 6.24
CA ALA A 246 -20.67 -11.50 6.01
C ALA A 246 -21.57 -10.62 6.91
N ALA A 247 -21.19 -10.51 8.20
CA ALA A 247 -21.91 -9.64 9.15
C ALA A 247 -21.80 -8.16 8.75
N ALA A 248 -20.63 -7.69 8.31
CA ALA A 248 -20.45 -6.32 7.85
C ALA A 248 -21.37 -5.99 6.67
N ARG A 249 -21.43 -6.88 5.67
CA ARG A 249 -22.37 -6.73 4.53
C ARG A 249 -23.82 -6.72 4.96
N ALA A 250 -24.21 -7.60 5.89
CA ALA A 250 -25.57 -7.65 6.42
C ALA A 250 -25.97 -6.36 7.17
N GLU A 251 -25.01 -5.68 7.79
CA GLU A 251 -25.19 -4.38 8.45
C GLU A 251 -25.02 -3.19 7.46
N GLY A 252 -24.92 -3.44 6.16
CA GLY A 252 -24.82 -2.40 5.12
C GLY A 252 -23.45 -1.73 4.98
N LEU A 253 -22.39 -2.31 5.57
CA LEU A 253 -21.04 -1.80 5.38
C LEU A 253 -20.49 -2.21 4.01
N LYS A 254 -19.78 -1.29 3.38
CA LYS A 254 -19.06 -1.57 2.14
C LYS A 254 -17.82 -2.42 2.44
N VAL A 255 -17.71 -3.56 1.77
CA VAL A 255 -16.56 -4.46 1.90
C VAL A 255 -15.86 -4.55 0.56
N PHE A 256 -14.60 -4.19 0.56
CA PHE A 256 -13.72 -4.20 -0.60
C PHE A 256 -13.03 -5.56 -0.76
N GLU A 257 -12.88 -6.01 -1.98
CA GLU A 257 -11.88 -7.04 -2.29
C GLU A 257 -10.47 -6.40 -2.35
N THR A 258 -9.43 -7.23 -2.29
CA THR A 258 -8.04 -6.70 -2.40
C THR A 258 -7.79 -5.99 -3.72
N SER A 259 -8.45 -6.41 -4.82
CA SER A 259 -8.41 -5.75 -6.12
C SER A 259 -8.97 -4.35 -6.07
N ASP A 260 -10.15 -4.15 -5.45
CA ASP A 260 -10.80 -2.85 -5.37
C ASP A 260 -9.93 -1.83 -4.62
N THR A 261 -9.42 -2.24 -3.45
CA THR A 261 -8.51 -1.39 -2.67
C THR A 261 -7.22 -1.11 -3.43
N ALA A 262 -6.67 -2.10 -4.12
CA ALA A 262 -5.46 -1.92 -4.92
C ALA A 262 -5.70 -0.97 -6.10
N ASP A 263 -6.87 -1.01 -6.73
CA ASP A 263 -7.24 -0.07 -7.80
C ASP A 263 -7.27 1.36 -7.28
N VAL A 264 -7.94 1.61 -6.13
CA VAL A 264 -7.95 2.94 -5.49
C VAL A 264 -6.53 3.44 -5.22
N CYS A 265 -5.68 2.58 -4.63
CA CYS A 265 -4.31 2.95 -4.31
C CYS A 265 -3.44 3.15 -5.56
N THR A 266 -3.58 2.29 -6.58
CA THR A 266 -2.83 2.39 -7.84
C THR A 266 -3.15 3.69 -8.57
N LEU A 267 -4.41 4.13 -8.54
CA LEU A 267 -4.84 5.39 -9.12
C LEU A 267 -4.21 6.63 -8.45
N CYS A 268 -3.71 6.51 -7.21
CA CYS A 268 -2.88 7.54 -6.59
C CYS A 268 -1.50 7.71 -7.26
N GLY A 269 -1.11 6.82 -8.15
CA GLY A 269 0.14 6.86 -8.92
C GLY A 269 0.00 7.34 -10.36
N ILE A 270 -1.17 7.83 -10.79
CA ILE A 270 -1.35 8.36 -12.16
C ILE A 270 -1.24 9.89 -12.21
N PRO A 271 -0.98 10.50 -13.38
CA PRO A 271 -0.85 11.96 -13.50
C PRO A 271 -2.04 12.75 -12.92
N ALA A 272 -3.26 12.24 -13.05
CA ALA A 272 -4.45 12.87 -12.49
C ALA A 272 -4.43 12.99 -10.95
N ALA A 273 -3.67 12.13 -10.26
CA ALA A 273 -3.51 12.18 -8.80
C ALA A 273 -2.76 13.44 -8.31
N GLN A 274 -2.11 14.18 -9.19
CA GLN A 274 -1.50 15.47 -8.84
C GLN A 274 -2.54 16.49 -8.33
N ALA A 275 -3.80 16.34 -8.71
CA ALA A 275 -4.90 17.15 -8.17
C ALA A 275 -5.23 16.80 -6.70
N LEU A 276 -4.73 15.67 -6.20
CA LEU A 276 -4.96 15.16 -4.84
C LEU A 276 -3.73 15.27 -3.93
N LYS A 277 -2.69 15.96 -4.38
CA LYS A 277 -1.45 16.09 -3.62
C LYS A 277 -1.68 16.66 -2.22
N GLY A 278 -1.06 16.07 -1.22
CA GLY A 278 -1.19 16.46 0.18
C GLY A 278 -2.55 16.10 0.81
N THR A 279 -3.39 15.30 0.14
CA THR A 279 -4.73 14.96 0.63
C THR A 279 -4.90 13.46 0.86
N VAL A 280 -5.96 13.12 1.57
CA VAL A 280 -6.35 11.72 1.86
C VAL A 280 -7.63 11.40 1.09
N ILE A 281 -7.64 10.27 0.39
CA ILE A 281 -8.85 9.69 -0.20
C ILE A 281 -9.54 8.87 0.89
N ASP A 282 -10.81 9.15 1.13
CA ASP A 282 -11.65 8.36 2.02
C ASP A 282 -12.29 7.19 1.25
N ALA A 283 -11.67 6.03 1.36
CA ALA A 283 -12.25 4.77 0.92
C ALA A 283 -12.86 4.00 2.12
N GLY A 284 -13.20 4.71 3.19
CA GLY A 284 -13.54 4.14 4.50
C GLY A 284 -14.77 3.25 4.58
N GLY A 285 -15.57 3.16 3.49
CA GLY A 285 -16.72 2.25 3.39
C GLY A 285 -17.76 2.44 4.49
N GLY A 286 -17.83 3.64 5.08
CA GLY A 286 -18.72 3.91 6.20
C GLY A 286 -18.21 3.49 7.57
N PHE A 287 -16.96 3.01 7.67
CA PHE A 287 -16.36 2.52 8.93
C PHE A 287 -16.49 3.51 10.11
N GLY A 288 -16.24 4.79 9.86
CA GLY A 288 -16.38 5.83 10.88
C GLY A 288 -17.82 6.07 11.37
N LYS A 289 -18.82 5.54 10.66
CA LYS A 289 -20.25 5.65 10.99
C LYS A 289 -20.79 4.42 11.72
N VAL A 290 -19.97 3.40 11.95
CA VAL A 290 -20.39 2.13 12.55
C VAL A 290 -20.58 2.30 14.04
N SER A 291 -21.77 1.91 14.53
CA SER A 291 -22.06 1.91 15.97
C SER A 291 -21.26 0.82 16.70
N PRO A 292 -20.94 1.00 18.01
CA PRO A 292 -20.32 -0.07 18.80
C PRO A 292 -21.12 -1.38 18.79
N ALA A 293 -22.46 -1.31 18.72
CA ALA A 293 -23.33 -2.48 18.65
C ALA A 293 -23.17 -3.24 17.32
N THR A 294 -23.13 -2.51 16.20
CA THR A 294 -22.84 -3.08 14.87
C THR A 294 -21.44 -3.70 14.84
N MET A 295 -20.46 -3.01 15.42
CA MET A 295 -19.09 -3.54 15.51
C MET A 295 -19.01 -4.83 16.31
N ALA A 296 -19.72 -4.94 17.43
CA ALA A 296 -19.79 -6.17 18.22
C ALA A 296 -20.36 -7.34 17.41
N LYS A 297 -21.41 -7.11 16.62
CA LYS A 297 -21.98 -8.13 15.70
C LYS A 297 -20.98 -8.54 14.64
N VAL A 298 -20.30 -7.59 13.99
CA VAL A 298 -19.32 -7.84 12.91
C VAL A 298 -18.12 -8.62 13.43
N LEU A 299 -17.70 -8.38 14.66
CA LEU A 299 -16.55 -9.06 15.28
C LEU A 299 -16.89 -10.39 15.98
N GLY A 300 -18.17 -10.79 15.97
CA GLY A 300 -18.58 -12.09 16.49
C GLY A 300 -18.70 -12.16 18.00
N GLY A 301 -19.00 -11.04 18.68
CA GLY A 301 -19.43 -11.05 20.08
C GLY A 301 -18.45 -11.77 21.02
N HIS A 302 -17.19 -11.36 21.06
CA HIS A 302 -16.18 -11.84 22.03
C HIS A 302 -16.12 -10.92 23.24
#